data_a42901b1f2036c9066390d295157dab0
#
_entry.id   a42901b1f2036c9066390d295157dab0
#
_cell.length_a   1.000
_cell.length_b   1.000
_cell.length_c   1.000
_cell.angle_alpha   90.00
_cell.angle_beta   90.00
_cell.angle_gamma   90.00
#
_symmetry.space_group_name_H-M   'P 1'
#
loop_
_entity.id
_entity.type
_entity.pdbx_description
1 polymer ?
#
loop_
_entity_poly.entity_id
_entity_poly.type
_entity_poly.pdbx_seq_one_letter_code
_entity_poly.pdbx_strand_id
1 'polypeptide(L)'
;MHGAYPCSYALVMMFRDYPEEIFVARKDSPMILGVENGESYIASDVPAILKYTRNVYYIGNLELACVKPGEITFYNLDGEEIEKEPKIIEWDAEAAEKAGFEHFMMKEIHEQPKAVADTLNSVIREDKLDLTEIGLDDERIRSISQVYIVACGSAYHVGMAAQYVIEDLAGLPVRVELASEFRYRKPLLDPAGLAVIISQSGETADSLAALRECKEKGIRTLAIVNVVGSSIAREADHVFYTLAGPEISVATTKAYSTQLIASYVLALQMALVRGKISEEQCESYIKELKTLPDKIGRIIEDKERLQWFASKQANAKDIFLSEEGSIMPSALRAALR
;
A
#
# COMPACT_ATOMS: atom_id res chain seq x y z
N MET A 1 25.22 20.67 0.68
CA MET A 1 24.53 19.93 -0.40
C MET A 1 23.08 20.39 -0.66
N HIS A 2 22.54 21.30 0.13
CA HIS A 2 21.13 21.72 0.09
C HIS A 2 20.64 22.41 -1.20
N GLY A 3 21.50 22.99 -1.98
CA GLY A 3 21.09 23.77 -3.13
C GLY A 3 21.25 23.12 -4.51
N ALA A 4 21.80 21.91 -4.58
CA ALA A 4 22.29 21.38 -5.86
C ALA A 4 21.39 20.31 -6.50
N TYR A 5 20.52 19.63 -5.76
CA TYR A 5 19.72 18.52 -6.29
C TYR A 5 18.25 18.62 -5.87
N PRO A 6 17.37 19.10 -6.74
CA PRO A 6 15.94 19.08 -6.51
C PRO A 6 15.31 17.67 -6.64
N CYS A 7 16.13 16.63 -6.86
CA CYS A 7 15.69 15.26 -7.10
C CYS A 7 15.54 14.47 -5.79
N SER A 8 14.68 13.47 -5.78
CA SER A 8 14.65 12.44 -4.75
C SER A 8 15.88 11.54 -4.85
N TYR A 9 16.43 11.13 -3.71
CA TYR A 9 17.59 10.24 -3.65
C TYR A 9 17.61 9.38 -2.40
N ALA A 10 18.24 8.21 -2.52
CA ALA A 10 18.70 7.36 -1.43
C ALA A 10 20.17 7.03 -1.73
N LEU A 11 21.07 7.61 -0.98
CA LEU A 11 22.51 7.50 -1.22
C LEU A 11 23.15 6.59 -0.19
N VAL A 12 24.01 5.70 -0.65
CA VAL A 12 24.90 4.89 0.17
C VAL A 12 26.33 5.19 -0.26
N MET A 13 27.16 5.65 0.66
CA MET A 13 28.48 6.18 0.37
C MET A 13 29.54 5.51 1.24
N MET A 14 30.66 5.13 0.64
CA MET A 14 31.85 4.66 1.33
C MET A 14 33.01 5.59 1.06
N PHE A 15 33.80 5.88 2.06
CA PHE A 15 34.97 6.74 1.94
C PHE A 15 36.24 5.97 2.26
N ARG A 16 37.29 6.20 1.49
CA ARG A 16 38.58 5.53 1.65
C ARG A 16 39.19 5.74 3.03
N ASP A 17 39.00 6.92 3.61
CA ASP A 17 39.56 7.30 4.90
C ASP A 17 38.74 6.78 6.08
N TYR A 18 37.56 6.20 5.82
CA TYR A 18 36.63 5.60 6.81
C TYR A 18 36.16 4.22 6.32
N PRO A 19 37.08 3.22 6.25
CA PRO A 19 36.79 1.95 5.57
C PRO A 19 35.76 1.06 6.29
N GLU A 20 35.51 1.31 7.58
CA GLU A 20 34.55 0.55 8.38
C GLU A 20 33.19 1.28 8.54
N GLU A 21 33.03 2.38 7.87
CA GLU A 21 31.83 3.21 7.97
C GLU A 21 31.13 3.34 6.62
N ILE A 22 29.82 3.19 6.62
CA ILE A 22 28.96 3.47 5.48
C ILE A 22 28.08 4.67 5.85
N PHE A 23 28.12 5.71 5.03
CA PHE A 23 27.28 6.88 5.22
C PHE A 23 26.05 6.79 4.32
N VAL A 24 24.89 7.04 4.87
CA VAL A 24 23.64 7.04 4.11
C VAL A 24 22.94 8.39 4.24
N ALA A 25 22.27 8.79 3.18
CA ALA A 25 21.45 9.99 3.15
C ALA A 25 20.24 9.77 2.26
N ARG A 26 19.07 10.26 2.67
CA ARG A 26 17.87 10.16 1.83
C ARG A 26 17.13 11.50 1.72
N LYS A 27 16.49 11.64 0.58
CA LYS A 27 15.47 12.66 0.31
C LYS A 27 14.39 12.03 -0.56
N ASP A 28 13.16 11.96 -0.06
CA ASP A 28 11.95 11.50 -0.78
C ASP A 28 12.01 10.07 -1.38
N SER A 29 13.17 9.39 -1.38
CA SER A 29 13.32 8.00 -1.78
C SER A 29 13.28 7.08 -0.55
N PRO A 30 12.72 5.86 -0.66
CA PRO A 30 12.65 4.93 0.47
C PRO A 30 14.04 4.44 0.89
N MET A 31 14.28 4.36 2.20
CA MET A 31 15.45 3.73 2.81
C MET A 31 15.13 3.34 4.24
N ILE A 32 15.49 2.14 4.60
CA ILE A 32 15.42 1.60 5.95
C ILE A 32 16.78 1.03 6.35
N LEU A 33 17.02 1.04 7.65
CA LEU A 33 18.24 0.49 8.23
C LEU A 33 17.86 -0.56 9.27
N GLY A 34 18.70 -1.57 9.45
CA GLY A 34 18.46 -2.61 10.44
C GLY A 34 19.74 -3.01 11.15
N VAL A 35 19.61 -3.50 12.38
CA VAL A 35 20.74 -4.04 13.16
C VAL A 35 20.31 -5.34 13.79
N GLU A 36 21.17 -6.36 13.68
CA GLU A 36 20.97 -7.65 14.34
C GLU A 36 22.31 -8.39 14.46
N ASN A 37 22.57 -9.02 15.60
CA ASN A 37 23.74 -9.89 15.83
C ASN A 37 25.10 -9.27 15.47
N GLY A 38 25.28 -7.95 15.66
CA GLY A 38 26.52 -7.25 15.33
C GLY A 38 26.68 -6.90 13.85
N GLU A 39 25.67 -7.13 13.04
CA GLU A 39 25.62 -6.73 11.63
C GLU A 39 24.62 -5.59 11.42
N SER A 40 24.85 -4.78 10.38
CA SER A 40 23.96 -3.69 9.99
C SER A 40 23.53 -3.86 8.55
N TYR A 41 22.28 -3.48 8.27
CA TYR A 41 21.62 -3.71 6.99
C TYR A 41 21.05 -2.40 6.45
N ILE A 42 21.16 -2.21 5.14
CA ILE A 42 20.61 -1.05 4.42
C ILE A 42 19.75 -1.58 3.27
N ALA A 43 18.51 -1.15 3.20
CA ALA A 43 17.59 -1.57 2.13
C ALA A 43 16.60 -0.46 1.75
N SER A 44 15.92 -0.65 0.64
CA SER A 44 14.82 0.24 0.21
C SER A 44 13.51 -0.08 0.92
N ASP A 45 13.29 -1.35 1.30
CA ASP A 45 12.05 -1.83 1.88
C ASP A 45 12.27 -2.95 2.91
N VAL A 46 11.22 -3.22 3.69
CA VAL A 46 11.23 -4.22 4.76
C VAL A 46 11.43 -5.64 4.25
N PRO A 47 10.77 -6.13 3.18
CA PRO A 47 10.97 -7.48 2.70
C PRO A 47 12.42 -7.84 2.40
N ALA A 48 13.23 -6.88 1.96
CA ALA A 48 14.63 -7.11 1.59
C ALA A 48 15.52 -7.51 2.77
N ILE A 49 15.24 -7.03 3.99
CA ILE A 49 16.05 -7.30 5.19
C ILE A 49 15.37 -8.20 6.21
N LEU A 50 14.10 -8.56 6.01
CA LEU A 50 13.29 -9.28 6.99
C LEU A 50 13.89 -10.63 7.41
N LYS A 51 14.60 -11.31 6.52
CA LYS A 51 15.30 -12.57 6.83
C LYS A 51 16.53 -12.40 7.73
N TYR A 52 17.03 -11.17 7.87
CA TYR A 52 18.21 -10.87 8.67
C TYR A 52 17.87 -10.20 9.99
N THR A 53 16.90 -9.26 9.98
CA THR A 53 16.46 -8.55 11.17
C THR A 53 15.02 -8.13 11.09
N ARG A 54 14.34 -8.08 12.23
CA ARG A 54 13.01 -7.47 12.41
C ARG A 54 13.08 -6.08 13.03
N ASN A 55 14.25 -5.67 13.52
CA ASN A 55 14.48 -4.37 14.13
C ASN A 55 14.85 -3.38 13.03
N VAL A 56 13.91 -2.53 12.64
CA VAL A 56 14.03 -1.62 11.52
C VAL A 56 13.98 -0.18 11.96
N TYR A 57 14.95 0.60 11.53
CA TYR A 57 14.97 2.05 11.70
C TYR A 57 14.53 2.71 10.40
N TYR A 58 13.55 3.59 10.51
CA TYR A 58 13.13 4.44 9.40
C TYR A 58 13.92 5.75 9.44
N ILE A 59 14.83 5.93 8.47
CA ILE A 59 15.52 7.21 8.30
C ILE A 59 14.54 8.25 7.73
N GLY A 60 14.47 9.42 8.34
CA GLY A 60 13.59 10.51 7.94
C GLY A 60 14.06 11.21 6.66
N ASN A 61 13.23 12.14 6.18
CA ASN A 61 13.58 12.94 5.02
C ASN A 61 14.69 13.95 5.37
N LEU A 62 15.72 14.03 4.54
CA LEU A 62 16.89 14.88 4.75
C LEU A 62 17.70 14.54 6.03
N GLU A 63 17.56 13.35 6.55
CA GLU A 63 18.45 12.82 7.58
C GLU A 63 19.61 12.05 6.98
N LEU A 64 20.66 11.92 7.77
CA LEU A 64 21.85 11.12 7.45
C LEU A 64 22.03 10.05 8.53
N ALA A 65 22.74 8.97 8.20
CA ALA A 65 23.23 8.05 9.20
C ALA A 65 24.64 7.56 8.87
N CYS A 66 25.41 7.30 9.93
CA CYS A 66 26.66 6.55 9.88
C CYS A 66 26.36 5.13 10.34
N VAL A 67 26.64 4.17 9.47
CA VAL A 67 26.35 2.74 9.68
C VAL A 67 27.67 2.01 9.85
N LYS A 68 27.84 1.38 11.01
CA LYS A 68 28.97 0.50 11.35
C LYS A 68 28.43 -0.91 11.63
N PRO A 69 29.27 -1.93 11.66
CA PRO A 69 28.82 -3.26 12.09
C PRO A 69 28.15 -3.22 13.47
N GLY A 70 26.85 -3.53 13.52
CA GLY A 70 26.07 -3.57 14.76
C GLY A 70 25.67 -2.23 15.36
N GLU A 71 25.98 -1.10 14.71
CA GLU A 71 25.72 0.23 15.24
C GLU A 71 25.25 1.19 14.13
N ILE A 72 24.28 2.04 14.44
CA ILE A 72 23.80 3.09 13.54
C ILE A 72 23.65 4.39 14.33
N THR A 73 24.31 5.45 13.88
CA THR A 73 24.15 6.79 14.43
C THR A 73 23.44 7.68 13.42
N PHE A 74 22.39 8.37 13.85
CA PHE A 74 21.57 9.24 12.99
C PHE A 74 21.90 10.71 13.23
N TYR A 75 21.80 11.50 12.17
CA TYR A 75 22.07 12.94 12.19
C TYR A 75 21.00 13.71 11.44
N ASN A 76 20.68 14.91 11.94
CA ASN A 76 19.92 15.91 11.20
C ASN A 76 20.80 16.65 10.17
N LEU A 77 20.22 17.60 9.45
CA LEU A 77 20.95 18.38 8.46
C LEU A 77 22.04 19.32 9.02
N ASP A 78 21.89 19.70 10.26
CA ASP A 78 22.86 20.57 10.97
C ASP A 78 24.04 19.75 11.51
N GLY A 79 24.00 18.41 11.33
CA GLY A 79 25.02 17.48 11.80
C GLY A 79 24.90 17.13 13.28
N GLU A 80 23.78 17.46 13.90
CA GLU A 80 23.49 17.07 15.26
C GLU A 80 22.99 15.64 15.32
N GLU A 81 23.43 14.87 16.29
CA GLU A 81 22.98 13.51 16.51
C GLU A 81 21.54 13.47 16.99
N ILE A 82 20.76 12.57 16.42
CA ILE A 82 19.35 12.33 16.79
C ILE A 82 19.13 10.89 17.21
N GLU A 83 18.41 10.69 18.29
CA GLU A 83 18.03 9.37 18.76
C GLU A 83 16.84 8.83 17.97
N LYS A 84 16.91 7.55 17.60
CA LYS A 84 15.81 6.82 16.95
C LYS A 84 15.63 5.46 17.60
N GLU A 85 14.37 5.10 17.78
CA GLU A 85 13.98 3.76 18.23
C GLU A 85 13.69 2.85 17.05
N PRO A 86 14.14 1.58 17.09
CA PRO A 86 13.78 0.61 16.09
C PRO A 86 12.29 0.26 16.19
N LYS A 87 11.67 0.03 15.05
CA LYS A 87 10.34 -0.58 15.00
C LYS A 87 10.49 -2.08 14.75
N ILE A 88 9.79 -2.86 15.54
CA ILE A 88 9.74 -4.32 15.36
C ILE A 88 8.73 -4.63 14.27
N ILE A 89 9.17 -5.32 13.23
CA ILE A 89 8.30 -5.81 12.18
C ILE A 89 7.71 -7.15 12.62
N GLU A 90 6.40 -7.20 12.75
CA GLU A 90 5.67 -8.38 13.24
C GLU A 90 5.54 -9.49 12.18
N TRP A 91 5.92 -9.22 10.93
CA TRP A 91 5.87 -10.24 9.88
C TRP A 91 6.75 -11.42 10.20
N ASP A 92 6.24 -12.63 9.96
CA ASP A 92 7.01 -13.85 10.06
C ASP A 92 8.08 -13.89 8.96
N ALA A 93 9.34 -14.21 9.33
CA ALA A 93 10.42 -14.40 8.38
C ALA A 93 10.12 -15.55 7.40
N GLU A 94 9.46 -16.63 7.87
CA GLU A 94 9.03 -17.73 7.00
C GLU A 94 8.01 -17.28 5.94
N ALA A 95 7.20 -16.25 6.26
CA ALA A 95 6.28 -15.67 5.30
C ALA A 95 6.98 -14.99 4.12
N ALA A 96 8.23 -14.56 4.29
CA ALA A 96 9.07 -14.00 3.23
C ALA A 96 9.82 -15.07 2.41
N GLU A 97 9.64 -16.35 2.73
CA GLU A 97 10.22 -17.48 1.97
C GLU A 97 9.24 -18.00 0.90
N LYS A 98 9.76 -18.79 -0.05
CA LYS A 98 8.93 -19.33 -1.14
C LYS A 98 7.97 -20.44 -0.70
N ALA A 99 8.09 -20.99 0.50
CA ALA A 99 7.21 -22.02 1.07
C ALA A 99 6.95 -23.23 0.12
N GLY A 100 7.98 -23.67 -0.61
CA GLY A 100 7.90 -24.78 -1.56
C GLY A 100 7.40 -24.41 -2.97
N PHE A 101 7.04 -23.16 -3.23
CA PHE A 101 6.72 -22.69 -4.58
C PHE A 101 8.00 -22.38 -5.37
N GLU A 102 7.94 -22.55 -6.68
CA GLU A 102 9.07 -22.22 -7.58
C GLU A 102 9.32 -20.70 -7.62
N HIS A 103 8.24 -19.90 -7.60
CA HIS A 103 8.27 -18.45 -7.69
C HIS A 103 7.45 -17.80 -6.58
N PHE A 104 7.90 -16.63 -6.08
CA PHE A 104 7.16 -15.83 -5.11
C PHE A 104 5.77 -15.45 -5.59
N MET A 105 5.63 -15.05 -6.86
CA MET A 105 4.33 -14.69 -7.43
C MET A 105 3.32 -15.84 -7.34
N MET A 106 3.76 -17.09 -7.57
CA MET A 106 2.88 -18.26 -7.44
C MET A 106 2.42 -18.45 -5.98
N LYS A 107 3.35 -18.33 -5.01
CA LYS A 107 3.01 -18.35 -3.59
C LYS A 107 1.98 -17.26 -3.26
N GLU A 108 2.25 -16.01 -3.66
CA GLU A 108 1.42 -14.86 -3.36
C GLU A 108 0.02 -14.96 -4.00
N ILE A 109 -0.10 -15.58 -5.18
CA ILE A 109 -1.40 -15.93 -5.76
C ILE A 109 -2.17 -16.89 -4.84
N HIS A 110 -1.51 -17.92 -4.29
CA HIS A 110 -2.15 -18.88 -3.40
C HIS A 110 -2.43 -18.32 -2.00
N GLU A 111 -1.78 -17.25 -1.59
CA GLU A 111 -2.03 -16.55 -0.34
C GLU A 111 -3.22 -15.60 -0.39
N GLN A 112 -3.77 -15.29 -1.57
CA GLN A 112 -4.89 -14.35 -1.71
C GLN A 112 -6.10 -14.69 -0.84
N PRO A 113 -6.58 -15.96 -0.74
CA PRO A 113 -7.70 -16.29 0.11
C PRO A 113 -7.48 -15.88 1.57
N LYS A 114 -6.29 -16.20 2.10
CA LYS A 114 -5.92 -15.86 3.47
C LYS A 114 -5.80 -14.34 3.64
N ALA A 115 -5.10 -13.66 2.74
CA ALA A 115 -4.91 -12.21 2.81
C ALA A 115 -6.24 -11.44 2.78
N VAL A 116 -7.19 -11.88 1.93
CA VAL A 116 -8.54 -11.31 1.86
C VAL A 116 -9.32 -11.58 3.16
N ALA A 117 -9.24 -12.79 3.71
CA ALA A 117 -9.87 -13.12 4.99
C ALA A 117 -9.31 -12.28 6.14
N ASP A 118 -7.98 -12.15 6.23
CA ASP A 118 -7.31 -11.36 7.27
C ASP A 118 -7.70 -9.88 7.19
N THR A 119 -7.76 -9.31 5.97
CA THR A 119 -8.20 -7.93 5.75
C THR A 119 -9.65 -7.73 6.18
N LEU A 120 -10.56 -8.63 5.83
CA LEU A 120 -11.95 -8.55 6.23
C LEU A 120 -12.11 -8.69 7.76
N ASN A 121 -11.40 -9.66 8.37
CA ASN A 121 -11.44 -9.91 9.80
C ASN A 121 -10.88 -8.74 10.63
N SER A 122 -10.04 -7.90 10.08
CA SER A 122 -9.52 -6.71 10.78
C SER A 122 -10.60 -5.63 10.99
N VAL A 123 -11.64 -5.59 10.14
CA VAL A 123 -12.65 -4.53 10.12
C VAL A 123 -14.09 -5.01 10.21
N ILE A 124 -14.32 -6.31 10.40
CA ILE A 124 -15.65 -6.87 10.58
C ILE A 124 -15.72 -7.56 11.94
N ARG A 125 -16.68 -7.14 12.77
CA ARG A 125 -17.02 -7.73 14.07
C ARG A 125 -18.50 -8.10 14.09
N GLU A 126 -18.84 -9.36 14.38
CA GLU A 126 -20.24 -9.83 14.49
C GLU A 126 -21.12 -9.40 13.29
N ASP A 127 -20.63 -9.59 12.07
CA ASP A 127 -21.26 -9.19 10.80
C ASP A 127 -21.54 -7.68 10.63
N LYS A 128 -20.88 -6.83 11.42
CA LYS A 128 -20.91 -5.37 11.30
C LYS A 128 -19.53 -4.81 10.99
N LEU A 129 -19.49 -3.67 10.30
CA LEU A 129 -18.26 -2.94 10.06
C LEU A 129 -17.80 -2.25 11.34
N ASP A 130 -16.52 -2.36 11.63
CA ASP A 130 -15.83 -1.65 12.71
C ASP A 130 -14.57 -0.99 12.16
N LEU A 131 -14.67 0.29 11.83
CA LEU A 131 -13.57 1.12 11.32
C LEU A 131 -13.01 2.05 12.39
N THR A 132 -13.26 1.77 13.66
CA THR A 132 -12.85 2.62 14.79
C THR A 132 -11.32 2.82 14.80
N GLU A 133 -10.55 1.75 14.55
CA GLU A 133 -9.09 1.81 14.51
C GLU A 133 -8.54 2.66 13.36
N ILE A 134 -9.32 2.84 12.29
CA ILE A 134 -8.96 3.73 11.16
C ILE A 134 -9.14 5.20 11.56
N GLY A 135 -9.95 5.47 12.57
CA GLY A 135 -10.19 6.81 13.12
C GLY A 135 -11.07 7.71 12.25
N LEU A 136 -11.76 7.14 11.26
CA LEU A 136 -12.71 7.87 10.41
C LEU A 136 -14.12 7.70 10.98
N ASP A 137 -14.53 8.63 11.84
CA ASP A 137 -15.83 8.61 12.48
C ASP A 137 -17.00 9.00 11.55
N ASP A 138 -18.21 8.71 11.98
CA ASP A 138 -19.44 8.93 11.22
C ASP A 138 -19.68 10.41 10.86
N GLU A 139 -19.34 11.35 11.76
CA GLU A 139 -19.54 12.78 11.50
C GLU A 139 -18.63 13.23 10.36
N ARG A 140 -17.39 12.77 10.37
CA ARG A 140 -16.43 13.02 9.30
C ARG A 140 -16.88 12.43 7.99
N ILE A 141 -17.36 11.17 7.99
CA ILE A 141 -17.89 10.52 6.77
C ILE A 141 -19.07 11.32 6.21
N ARG A 142 -19.99 11.80 7.04
CA ARG A 142 -21.14 12.62 6.59
C ARG A 142 -20.69 13.94 5.97
N SER A 143 -19.58 14.51 6.43
CA SER A 143 -19.06 15.80 5.95
C SER A 143 -18.30 15.71 4.63
N ILE A 144 -17.95 14.51 4.15
CA ILE A 144 -17.22 14.32 2.90
C ILE A 144 -18.07 14.76 1.71
N SER A 145 -17.57 15.72 0.93
CA SER A 145 -18.21 16.21 -0.31
C SER A 145 -17.87 15.35 -1.53
N GLN A 146 -16.63 14.89 -1.61
CA GLN A 146 -16.09 14.06 -2.70
C GLN A 146 -14.84 13.29 -2.25
N VAL A 147 -14.46 12.27 -3.01
CA VAL A 147 -13.28 11.45 -2.75
C VAL A 147 -12.26 11.65 -3.87
N TYR A 148 -11.00 11.86 -3.50
CA TYR A 148 -9.85 11.86 -4.42
C TYR A 148 -9.04 10.60 -4.17
N ILE A 149 -8.95 9.69 -5.14
CA ILE A 149 -8.12 8.50 -5.02
C ILE A 149 -6.84 8.75 -5.82
N VAL A 150 -5.70 8.71 -5.13
CA VAL A 150 -4.40 9.00 -5.76
C VAL A 150 -3.47 7.81 -5.54
N ALA A 151 -2.94 7.25 -6.63
CA ALA A 151 -2.11 6.06 -6.58
C ALA A 151 -1.23 5.92 -7.84
N CYS A 152 -0.32 4.95 -7.82
CA CYS A 152 0.52 4.56 -8.96
C CYS A 152 0.30 3.10 -9.35
N GLY A 153 0.53 2.76 -10.62
CA GLY A 153 0.57 1.40 -11.12
C GLY A 153 -0.72 0.61 -10.83
N SER A 154 -0.59 -0.60 -10.31
CA SER A 154 -1.74 -1.45 -10.01
C SER A 154 -2.70 -0.84 -8.98
N ALA A 155 -2.20 -0.09 -8.01
CA ALA A 155 -3.04 0.60 -7.03
C ALA A 155 -3.93 1.70 -7.66
N TYR A 156 -3.48 2.33 -8.74
CA TYR A 156 -4.32 3.25 -9.51
C TYR A 156 -5.56 2.53 -10.09
N HIS A 157 -5.40 1.29 -10.58
CA HIS A 157 -6.51 0.50 -11.08
C HIS A 157 -7.46 0.02 -9.98
N VAL A 158 -6.95 -0.18 -8.75
CA VAL A 158 -7.84 -0.34 -7.58
C VAL A 158 -8.70 0.89 -7.40
N GLY A 159 -8.09 2.08 -7.51
CA GLY A 159 -8.83 3.35 -7.43
C GLY A 159 -9.93 3.46 -8.48
N MET A 160 -9.66 3.06 -9.72
CA MET A 160 -10.67 3.03 -10.78
C MET A 160 -11.85 2.10 -10.46
N ALA A 161 -11.59 0.91 -9.90
CA ALA A 161 -12.66 0.00 -9.47
C ALA A 161 -13.42 0.57 -8.25
N ALA A 162 -12.70 1.16 -7.29
CA ALA A 162 -13.28 1.80 -6.12
C ALA A 162 -14.19 2.98 -6.49
N GLN A 163 -13.87 3.73 -7.54
CA GLN A 163 -14.72 4.81 -8.05
C GLN A 163 -16.14 4.32 -8.33
N TYR A 164 -16.28 3.27 -9.12
CA TYR A 164 -17.61 2.72 -9.45
C TYR A 164 -18.40 2.37 -8.19
N VAL A 165 -17.76 1.70 -7.24
CA VAL A 165 -18.43 1.21 -6.03
C VAL A 165 -18.80 2.35 -5.08
N ILE A 166 -17.92 3.34 -4.89
CA ILE A 166 -18.18 4.49 -4.00
C ILE A 166 -19.26 5.39 -4.61
N GLU A 167 -19.22 5.66 -5.91
CA GLU A 167 -20.22 6.47 -6.60
C GLU A 167 -21.60 5.80 -6.58
N ASP A 168 -21.65 4.48 -6.85
CA ASP A 168 -22.90 3.72 -6.88
C ASP A 168 -23.54 3.55 -5.51
N LEU A 169 -22.76 3.12 -4.51
CA LEU A 169 -23.28 2.81 -3.18
C LEU A 169 -23.43 4.04 -2.29
N ALA A 170 -22.41 4.91 -2.23
CA ALA A 170 -22.37 6.04 -1.30
C ALA A 170 -22.88 7.36 -1.91
N GLY A 171 -23.05 7.43 -3.24
CA GLY A 171 -23.47 8.64 -3.95
C GLY A 171 -22.47 9.79 -3.77
N LEU A 172 -21.19 9.49 -3.66
CA LEU A 172 -20.10 10.45 -3.54
C LEU A 172 -19.35 10.56 -4.86
N PRO A 173 -19.14 11.78 -5.42
CA PRO A 173 -18.28 11.95 -6.57
C PRO A 173 -16.85 11.48 -6.26
N VAL A 174 -16.23 10.74 -7.17
CA VAL A 174 -14.87 10.24 -7.02
C VAL A 174 -14.00 10.70 -8.20
N ARG A 175 -12.80 11.15 -7.89
CA ARG A 175 -11.75 11.40 -8.90
C ARG A 175 -10.59 10.47 -8.65
N VAL A 176 -10.18 9.73 -9.67
CA VAL A 176 -9.03 8.83 -9.62
C VAL A 176 -7.90 9.43 -10.43
N GLU A 177 -6.74 9.59 -9.82
CA GLU A 177 -5.60 10.27 -10.41
C GLU A 177 -4.30 9.49 -10.23
N LEU A 178 -3.46 9.51 -11.26
CA LEU A 178 -2.09 9.02 -11.14
C LEU A 178 -1.29 9.97 -10.24
N ALA A 179 -0.62 9.43 -9.22
CA ALA A 179 0.15 10.23 -8.29
C ALA A 179 1.29 10.99 -8.97
N SER A 180 1.90 10.41 -10.02
CA SER A 180 2.91 11.06 -10.84
C SER A 180 2.40 12.32 -11.55
N GLU A 181 1.13 12.34 -11.97
CA GLU A 181 0.52 13.51 -12.59
C GLU A 181 0.02 14.50 -11.53
N PHE A 182 -0.56 13.97 -10.46
CA PHE A 182 -1.14 14.78 -9.38
C PHE A 182 -0.11 15.73 -8.74
N ARG A 183 1.10 15.23 -8.44
CA ARG A 183 2.15 16.00 -7.77
C ARG A 183 2.74 17.14 -8.60
N TYR A 184 2.61 17.12 -9.92
CA TYR A 184 3.21 18.14 -10.80
C TYR A 184 2.20 19.16 -11.34
N ARG A 185 0.92 18.86 -11.24
CA ARG A 185 -0.13 19.82 -11.55
C ARG A 185 -0.60 20.50 -10.25
N LYS A 186 -1.34 21.57 -10.35
CA LYS A 186 -1.98 22.25 -9.22
C LYS A 186 -3.44 21.81 -9.16
N PRO A 187 -3.77 20.67 -8.52
CA PRO A 187 -5.13 20.17 -8.49
C PRO A 187 -6.03 21.13 -7.70
N LEU A 188 -7.23 21.34 -8.22
CA LEU A 188 -8.29 22.03 -7.49
C LEU A 188 -8.97 21.00 -6.59
N LEU A 189 -8.80 21.16 -5.29
CA LEU A 189 -9.34 20.27 -4.27
C LEU A 189 -10.37 21.01 -3.43
N ASP A 190 -11.46 20.32 -3.09
CA ASP A 190 -12.46 20.80 -2.16
C ASP A 190 -11.99 20.51 -0.73
N PRO A 191 -11.93 21.53 0.17
CA PRO A 191 -11.52 21.32 1.56
C PRO A 191 -12.37 20.30 2.33
N ALA A 192 -13.63 20.10 1.94
CA ALA A 192 -14.50 19.06 2.51
C ALA A 192 -14.30 17.67 1.87
N GLY A 193 -13.32 17.52 0.96
CA GLY A 193 -12.98 16.24 0.33
C GLY A 193 -12.18 15.33 1.23
N LEU A 194 -12.09 14.05 0.84
CA LEU A 194 -11.19 13.04 1.40
C LEU A 194 -10.21 12.57 0.32
N ALA A 195 -8.91 12.66 0.59
CA ALA A 195 -7.88 12.07 -0.27
C ALA A 195 -7.53 10.65 0.21
N VAL A 196 -7.78 9.65 -0.61
CA VAL A 196 -7.43 8.25 -0.38
C VAL A 196 -6.16 7.93 -1.15
N ILE A 197 -5.08 7.65 -0.44
CA ILE A 197 -3.78 7.33 -1.03
C ILE A 197 -3.58 5.81 -0.93
N ILE A 198 -3.50 5.14 -2.08
CA ILE A 198 -3.35 3.69 -2.12
C ILE A 198 -1.92 3.32 -2.51
N SER A 199 -1.23 2.55 -1.67
CA SER A 199 0.12 2.06 -1.94
C SER A 199 0.38 0.76 -1.20
N GLN A 200 0.89 -0.26 -1.88
CA GLN A 200 1.24 -1.53 -1.23
C GLN A 200 2.38 -1.31 -0.22
N SER A 201 3.49 -0.73 -0.63
CA SER A 201 4.66 -0.52 0.23
C SER A 201 4.50 0.66 1.20
N GLY A 202 3.64 1.62 0.85
CA GLY A 202 3.56 2.89 1.56
C GLY A 202 4.81 3.78 1.43
N GLU A 203 5.69 3.46 0.48
CA GLU A 203 6.96 4.17 0.22
C GLU A 203 7.03 4.74 -1.20
N THR A 204 5.95 4.67 -1.98
CA THR A 204 5.92 5.20 -3.35
C THR A 204 6.10 6.71 -3.33
N ALA A 205 7.20 7.21 -3.89
CA ALA A 205 7.59 8.62 -3.80
C ALA A 205 6.53 9.59 -4.33
N ASP A 206 5.90 9.27 -5.47
CA ASP A 206 4.84 10.11 -6.04
C ASP A 206 3.59 10.13 -5.18
N SER A 207 3.19 8.98 -4.62
CA SER A 207 2.04 8.88 -3.72
C SER A 207 2.28 9.63 -2.40
N LEU A 208 3.50 9.58 -1.87
CA LEU A 208 3.89 10.33 -0.67
C LEU A 208 3.88 11.85 -0.94
N ALA A 209 4.37 12.28 -2.11
CA ALA A 209 4.32 13.68 -2.49
C ALA A 209 2.87 14.18 -2.65
N ALA A 210 1.99 13.37 -3.26
CA ALA A 210 0.58 13.67 -3.39
C ALA A 210 -0.13 13.77 -2.03
N LEU A 211 0.19 12.87 -1.09
CA LEU A 211 -0.28 12.93 0.30
C LEU A 211 0.05 14.28 0.94
N ARG A 212 1.33 14.69 0.86
CA ARG A 212 1.82 15.93 1.44
C ARG A 212 1.14 17.16 0.82
N GLU A 213 0.97 17.17 -0.50
CA GLU A 213 0.24 18.23 -1.19
C GLU A 213 -1.22 18.34 -0.73
N CYS A 214 -1.91 17.21 -0.54
CA CYS A 214 -3.26 17.21 0.02
C CYS A 214 -3.28 17.82 1.43
N LYS A 215 -2.34 17.42 2.29
CA LYS A 215 -2.23 17.95 3.66
C LYS A 215 -1.91 19.45 3.70
N GLU A 216 -1.00 19.92 2.86
CA GLU A 216 -0.68 21.35 2.73
C GLU A 216 -1.90 22.18 2.33
N LYS A 217 -2.82 21.60 1.55
CA LYS A 217 -4.09 22.22 1.15
C LYS A 217 -5.22 22.01 2.16
N GLY A 218 -4.94 21.41 3.32
CA GLY A 218 -5.93 21.15 4.37
C GLY A 218 -6.92 20.05 4.05
N ILE A 219 -6.62 19.19 3.05
CA ILE A 219 -7.46 18.04 2.69
C ILE A 219 -7.13 16.89 3.63
N ARG A 220 -8.16 16.30 4.22
CA ARG A 220 -8.03 15.09 5.05
C ARG A 220 -7.57 13.91 4.23
N THR A 221 -6.69 13.10 4.80
CA THR A 221 -6.03 11.98 4.10
C THR A 221 -6.31 10.64 4.77
N LEU A 222 -6.60 9.63 3.95
CA LEU A 222 -6.68 8.23 4.35
C LEU A 222 -5.67 7.42 3.51
N ALA A 223 -4.77 6.70 4.16
CA ALA A 223 -3.88 5.76 3.50
C ALA A 223 -4.48 4.35 3.48
N ILE A 224 -4.45 3.68 2.35
CA ILE A 224 -4.66 2.22 2.23
C ILE A 224 -3.31 1.61 1.91
N VAL A 225 -2.67 0.98 2.89
CA VAL A 225 -1.29 0.47 2.80
C VAL A 225 -1.16 -0.90 3.43
N ASN A 226 -0.14 -1.66 3.02
CA ASN A 226 0.13 -2.97 3.60
C ASN A 226 1.26 -2.94 4.64
N VAL A 227 2.25 -2.08 4.47
CA VAL A 227 3.42 -2.03 5.36
C VAL A 227 3.15 -1.12 6.55
N VAL A 228 3.11 -1.71 7.73
CA VAL A 228 2.93 -0.99 9.00
C VAL A 228 4.11 -0.05 9.24
N GLY A 229 3.80 1.21 9.59
CA GLY A 229 4.81 2.21 9.88
C GLY A 229 5.55 2.77 8.65
N SER A 230 5.09 2.49 7.43
CA SER A 230 5.61 3.10 6.21
C SER A 230 5.46 4.63 6.21
N SER A 231 6.17 5.32 5.32
CA SER A 231 6.17 6.78 5.26
C SER A 231 4.76 7.34 5.03
N ILE A 232 4.00 6.77 4.10
CA ILE A 232 2.61 7.16 3.85
C ILE A 232 1.74 6.91 5.09
N ALA A 233 1.90 5.76 5.77
CA ALA A 233 1.15 5.45 6.98
C ALA A 233 1.43 6.42 8.14
N ARG A 234 2.68 6.87 8.29
CA ARG A 234 3.07 7.80 9.35
C ARG A 234 2.59 9.22 9.11
N GLU A 235 2.45 9.61 7.84
CA GLU A 235 2.10 10.99 7.48
C GLU A 235 0.60 11.19 7.22
N ALA A 236 -0.16 10.13 6.92
CA ALA A 236 -1.60 10.21 6.72
C ALA A 236 -2.37 10.50 8.03
N ASP A 237 -3.53 11.14 7.92
CA ASP A 237 -4.40 11.42 9.08
C ASP A 237 -5.11 10.16 9.56
N HIS A 238 -5.41 9.24 8.62
CA HIS A 238 -6.07 7.97 8.86
C HIS A 238 -5.37 6.86 8.08
N VAL A 239 -5.36 5.63 8.60
CA VAL A 239 -4.69 4.50 7.95
C VAL A 239 -5.56 3.26 7.98
N PHE A 240 -5.72 2.62 6.82
CA PHE A 240 -6.27 1.30 6.67
C PHE A 240 -5.15 0.33 6.26
N TYR A 241 -4.76 -0.55 7.16
CA TYR A 241 -3.80 -1.61 6.87
C TYR A 241 -4.49 -2.82 6.24
N THR A 242 -3.97 -3.29 5.09
CA THR A 242 -4.57 -4.40 4.35
C THR A 242 -4.17 -5.78 4.84
N LEU A 243 -3.18 -5.88 5.73
CA LEU A 243 -2.70 -7.11 6.37
C LEU A 243 -2.41 -8.27 5.40
N ALA A 244 -1.97 -7.95 4.17
CA ALA A 244 -1.66 -8.97 3.15
C ALA A 244 -0.36 -9.74 3.44
N GLY A 245 0.40 -9.35 4.46
CA GLY A 245 1.74 -9.88 4.71
C GLY A 245 2.78 -9.41 3.68
N PRO A 246 4.01 -9.92 3.72
CA PRO A 246 5.06 -9.52 2.81
C PRO A 246 4.73 -9.95 1.36
N GLU A 247 4.85 -9.03 0.41
CA GLU A 247 4.73 -9.28 -1.03
C GLU A 247 6.06 -8.91 -1.68
N ILE A 248 6.72 -9.90 -2.29
CA ILE A 248 8.11 -9.81 -2.77
C ILE A 248 8.14 -9.73 -4.29
N SER A 249 7.20 -10.38 -4.98
CA SER A 249 7.13 -10.30 -6.44
C SER A 249 6.84 -8.89 -6.90
N VAL A 250 7.53 -8.45 -7.95
CA VAL A 250 7.33 -7.11 -8.53
C VAL A 250 5.90 -6.92 -9.02
N ALA A 251 5.34 -7.97 -9.63
CA ALA A 251 3.95 -7.96 -10.05
C ALA A 251 3.04 -8.26 -8.85
N THR A 252 2.40 -7.23 -8.28
CA THR A 252 1.48 -7.37 -7.13
C THR A 252 0.29 -8.28 -7.42
N THR A 253 -0.07 -9.14 -6.50
CA THR A 253 -1.18 -10.08 -6.58
C THR A 253 -2.12 -9.96 -5.38
N LYS A 254 -1.73 -10.49 -4.24
CA LYS A 254 -2.54 -10.46 -3.00
C LYS A 254 -2.78 -9.04 -2.46
N ALA A 255 -1.81 -8.14 -2.59
CA ALA A 255 -1.99 -6.76 -2.16
C ALA A 255 -3.04 -6.04 -3.02
N TYR A 256 -3.14 -6.33 -4.32
CA TYR A 256 -4.20 -5.79 -5.16
C TYR A 256 -5.59 -6.23 -4.67
N SER A 257 -5.75 -7.53 -4.41
CA SER A 257 -7.02 -8.08 -3.91
C SER A 257 -7.41 -7.47 -2.57
N THR A 258 -6.47 -7.33 -1.64
CA THR A 258 -6.75 -6.73 -0.32
C THR A 258 -7.03 -5.23 -0.38
N GLN A 259 -6.40 -4.49 -1.30
CA GLN A 259 -6.71 -3.09 -1.55
C GLN A 259 -8.13 -2.91 -2.13
N LEU A 260 -8.59 -3.81 -3.01
CA LEU A 260 -9.99 -3.82 -3.47
C LEU A 260 -10.94 -4.05 -2.31
N ILE A 261 -10.65 -5.03 -1.44
CA ILE A 261 -11.46 -5.30 -0.24
C ILE A 261 -11.54 -4.07 0.67
N ALA A 262 -10.40 -3.43 0.96
CA ALA A 262 -10.36 -2.21 1.76
C ALA A 262 -11.22 -1.09 1.15
N SER A 263 -11.18 -0.96 -0.16
CA SER A 263 -11.98 0.03 -0.89
C SER A 263 -13.48 -0.28 -0.84
N TYR A 264 -13.86 -1.55 -0.93
CA TYR A 264 -15.27 -1.97 -0.83
C TYR A 264 -15.81 -1.79 0.58
N VAL A 265 -15.05 -2.14 1.59
CA VAL A 265 -15.39 -1.90 3.00
C VAL A 265 -15.59 -0.40 3.27
N LEU A 266 -14.69 0.43 2.76
CA LEU A 266 -14.81 1.90 2.87
C LEU A 266 -16.07 2.40 2.18
N ALA A 267 -16.39 1.92 0.99
CA ALA A 267 -17.60 2.30 0.25
C ALA A 267 -18.88 1.90 1.01
N LEU A 268 -18.92 0.69 1.58
CA LEU A 268 -20.05 0.22 2.39
C LEU A 268 -20.26 1.07 3.65
N GLN A 269 -19.18 1.40 4.37
CA GLN A 269 -19.25 2.27 5.54
C GLN A 269 -19.76 3.67 5.17
N MET A 270 -19.22 4.25 4.10
CA MET A 270 -19.68 5.55 3.60
C MET A 270 -21.16 5.51 3.22
N ALA A 271 -21.60 4.45 2.53
CA ALA A 271 -22.98 4.30 2.10
C ALA A 271 -23.93 4.14 3.31
N LEU A 272 -23.56 3.33 4.30
CA LEU A 272 -24.33 3.10 5.51
C LEU A 272 -24.48 4.39 6.34
N VAL A 273 -23.37 5.05 6.64
CA VAL A 273 -23.33 6.29 7.45
C VAL A 273 -24.11 7.45 6.79
N ARG A 274 -24.11 7.48 5.47
CA ARG A 274 -24.85 8.49 4.68
C ARG A 274 -26.32 8.11 4.43
N GLY A 275 -26.76 6.96 4.94
CA GLY A 275 -28.14 6.48 4.80
C GLY A 275 -28.51 6.14 3.35
N LYS A 276 -27.53 5.74 2.52
CA LYS A 276 -27.75 5.31 1.14
C LYS A 276 -28.12 3.84 1.02
N ILE A 277 -27.69 3.03 1.99
CA ILE A 277 -28.06 1.63 2.16
C ILE A 277 -28.59 1.42 3.60
N SER A 278 -29.45 0.42 3.79
CA SER A 278 -29.89 0.01 5.13
C SER A 278 -28.86 -0.88 5.82
N GLU A 279 -29.03 -1.10 7.14
CA GLU A 279 -28.19 -2.04 7.89
C GLU A 279 -28.31 -3.46 7.30
N GLU A 280 -29.51 -3.92 6.95
CA GLU A 280 -29.74 -5.24 6.36
C GLU A 280 -29.04 -5.39 5.00
N GLN A 281 -29.05 -4.33 4.18
CA GLN A 281 -28.31 -4.34 2.92
C GLN A 281 -26.80 -4.42 3.16
N CYS A 282 -26.28 -3.63 4.12
CA CYS A 282 -24.87 -3.67 4.49
C CYS A 282 -24.47 -5.08 4.98
N GLU A 283 -25.24 -5.69 5.88
CA GLU A 283 -25.02 -7.06 6.34
C GLU A 283 -25.03 -8.08 5.19
N SER A 284 -25.91 -7.91 4.21
CA SER A 284 -25.95 -8.77 3.03
C SER A 284 -24.66 -8.67 2.21
N TYR A 285 -24.13 -7.45 1.98
CA TYR A 285 -22.86 -7.25 1.30
C TYR A 285 -21.68 -7.83 2.10
N ILE A 286 -21.67 -7.66 3.43
CA ILE A 286 -20.65 -8.25 4.30
C ILE A 286 -20.64 -9.77 4.18
N LYS A 287 -21.82 -10.41 4.17
CA LYS A 287 -21.90 -11.87 3.98
C LYS A 287 -21.35 -12.30 2.63
N GLU A 288 -21.60 -11.56 1.56
CA GLU A 288 -21.00 -11.84 0.26
C GLU A 288 -19.48 -11.66 0.25
N LEU A 289 -18.96 -10.58 0.86
CA LEU A 289 -17.51 -10.36 1.00
C LEU A 289 -16.82 -11.52 1.75
N LYS A 290 -17.45 -12.03 2.81
CA LYS A 290 -16.94 -13.18 3.57
C LYS A 290 -16.87 -14.49 2.76
N THR A 291 -17.57 -14.60 1.63
CA THR A 291 -17.46 -15.76 0.72
C THR A 291 -16.30 -15.67 -0.26
N LEU A 292 -15.69 -14.48 -0.40
CA LEU A 292 -14.64 -14.26 -1.39
C LEU A 292 -13.38 -15.12 -1.20
N PRO A 293 -12.88 -15.36 0.02
CA PRO A 293 -11.75 -16.25 0.23
C PRO A 293 -11.96 -17.63 -0.39
N ASP A 294 -13.10 -18.24 -0.15
CA ASP A 294 -13.45 -19.56 -0.70
C ASP A 294 -13.62 -19.53 -2.23
N LYS A 295 -14.25 -18.47 -2.75
CA LYS A 295 -14.41 -18.28 -4.20
C LYS A 295 -13.06 -18.14 -4.91
N ILE A 296 -12.15 -17.35 -4.34
CA ILE A 296 -10.77 -17.19 -4.85
C ILE A 296 -10.02 -18.52 -4.79
N GLY A 297 -10.11 -19.24 -3.67
CA GLY A 297 -9.49 -20.56 -3.50
C GLY A 297 -9.90 -21.54 -4.60
N ARG A 298 -11.21 -21.67 -4.87
CA ARG A 298 -11.72 -22.53 -5.94
C ARG A 298 -11.18 -22.18 -7.33
N ILE A 299 -11.06 -20.88 -7.63
CA ILE A 299 -10.50 -20.42 -8.92
C ILE A 299 -9.01 -20.81 -9.03
N ILE A 300 -8.25 -20.62 -7.94
CA ILE A 300 -6.81 -20.95 -7.92
C ILE A 300 -6.58 -22.45 -8.03
N GLU A 301 -7.47 -23.27 -7.48
CA GLU A 301 -7.40 -24.74 -7.55
C GLU A 301 -7.65 -25.30 -8.97
N ASP A 302 -8.35 -24.56 -9.85
CA ASP A 302 -8.64 -24.96 -11.24
C ASP A 302 -7.41 -24.77 -12.16
N LYS A 303 -6.28 -25.38 -11.76
CA LYS A 303 -4.98 -25.23 -12.44
C LYS A 303 -4.99 -25.76 -13.85
N GLU A 304 -5.63 -26.90 -14.09
CA GLU A 304 -5.67 -27.55 -15.40
C GLU A 304 -6.31 -26.65 -16.45
N ARG A 305 -7.44 -26.02 -16.11
CA ARG A 305 -8.12 -25.08 -16.98
C ARG A 305 -7.27 -23.84 -17.27
N LEU A 306 -6.64 -23.27 -16.23
CA LEU A 306 -5.76 -22.11 -16.37
C LEU A 306 -4.54 -22.43 -17.23
N GLN A 307 -3.90 -23.58 -17.03
CA GLN A 307 -2.77 -24.05 -17.84
C GLN A 307 -3.18 -24.33 -19.27
N TRP A 308 -4.35 -24.95 -19.50
CA TRP A 308 -4.86 -25.17 -20.84
C TRP A 308 -5.06 -23.83 -21.56
N PHE A 309 -5.69 -22.86 -20.93
CA PHE A 309 -5.90 -21.53 -21.50
C PHE A 309 -4.54 -20.84 -21.81
N ALA A 310 -3.62 -20.82 -20.85
CA ALA A 310 -2.31 -20.23 -21.01
C ALA A 310 -1.53 -20.89 -22.17
N SER A 311 -1.60 -22.24 -22.31
CA SER A 311 -0.93 -22.97 -23.38
C SER A 311 -1.42 -22.56 -24.78
N LYS A 312 -2.70 -22.18 -24.92
CA LYS A 312 -3.25 -21.70 -26.18
C LYS A 312 -2.72 -20.32 -26.58
N GLN A 313 -2.30 -19.54 -25.60
CA GLN A 313 -1.80 -18.17 -25.79
C GLN A 313 -0.27 -18.08 -25.75
N ALA A 314 0.44 -19.18 -25.50
CA ALA A 314 1.90 -19.19 -25.27
C ALA A 314 2.72 -18.55 -26.42
N ASN A 315 2.22 -18.62 -27.65
CA ASN A 315 2.88 -18.07 -28.83
C ASN A 315 2.21 -16.76 -29.34
N ALA A 316 1.21 -16.25 -28.65
CA ALA A 316 0.57 -15.00 -29.02
C ALA A 316 1.55 -13.83 -28.79
N LYS A 317 1.67 -12.95 -29.77
CA LYS A 317 2.47 -11.73 -29.64
C LYS A 317 1.74 -10.65 -28.86
N ASP A 318 0.42 -10.61 -29.02
CA ASP A 318 -0.45 -9.63 -28.39
C ASP A 318 -1.69 -10.34 -27.84
N ILE A 319 -2.18 -9.90 -26.69
CA ILE A 319 -3.43 -10.37 -26.08
C ILE A 319 -4.26 -9.12 -25.77
N PHE A 320 -5.48 -9.07 -26.32
CA PHE A 320 -6.44 -8.01 -26.02
C PHE A 320 -7.38 -8.48 -24.91
N LEU A 321 -7.48 -7.68 -23.86
CA LEU A 321 -8.42 -7.86 -22.77
C LEU A 321 -9.47 -6.74 -22.87
N SER A 322 -10.73 -7.09 -23.01
CA SER A 322 -11.84 -6.13 -23.06
C SER A 322 -12.90 -6.54 -22.06
N GLU A 323 -13.31 -5.60 -21.24
CA GLU A 323 -14.37 -5.75 -20.24
C GLU A 323 -15.17 -4.46 -20.14
N GLU A 324 -16.37 -4.54 -19.61
CA GLU A 324 -17.26 -3.39 -19.43
C GLU A 324 -17.50 -3.10 -17.94
N GLY A 325 -17.81 -1.84 -17.62
CA GLY A 325 -18.18 -1.41 -16.27
C GLY A 325 -17.05 -1.54 -15.24
N SER A 326 -17.39 -1.98 -14.05
CA SER A 326 -16.47 -2.06 -12.90
C SER A 326 -15.34 -3.10 -13.04
N ILE A 327 -15.43 -4.01 -14.03
CA ILE A 327 -14.41 -5.04 -14.29
C ILE A 327 -13.29 -4.49 -15.19
N MET A 328 -13.57 -3.47 -16.01
CA MET A 328 -12.60 -2.87 -16.93
C MET A 328 -11.27 -2.45 -16.28
N PRO A 329 -11.22 -1.85 -15.08
CA PRO A 329 -9.96 -1.51 -14.43
C PRO A 329 -9.06 -2.71 -14.16
N SER A 330 -9.65 -3.87 -13.86
CA SER A 330 -8.91 -5.12 -13.63
C SER A 330 -8.34 -5.69 -14.93
N ALA A 331 -9.09 -5.60 -16.03
CA ALA A 331 -8.63 -5.99 -17.36
C ALA A 331 -7.49 -5.08 -17.86
N LEU A 332 -7.61 -3.76 -17.69
CA LEU A 332 -6.54 -2.81 -18.01
C LEU A 332 -5.27 -3.09 -17.22
N ARG A 333 -5.41 -3.40 -15.91
CA ARG A 333 -4.27 -3.81 -15.08
C ARG A 333 -3.59 -5.07 -15.61
N ALA A 334 -4.36 -6.09 -16.01
CA ALA A 334 -3.81 -7.32 -16.54
C ALA A 334 -3.04 -7.09 -17.86
N ALA A 335 -3.49 -6.15 -18.69
CA ALA A 335 -2.82 -5.79 -19.95
C ALA A 335 -1.48 -5.05 -19.75
N LEU A 336 -1.24 -4.47 -18.55
CA LEU A 336 0.01 -3.78 -18.22
C LEU A 336 1.11 -4.71 -17.70
N ARG A 337 0.88 -6.02 -17.64
CA ARG A 337 1.81 -7.06 -17.15
C ARG A 337 2.24 -8.01 -18.24
#